data_513882182c76760a6732ee3cbc7a298d
#
_entry.id   513882182c76760a6732ee3cbc7a298d
#
_cell.length_a   1.000
_cell.length_b   1.000
_cell.length_c   1.000
_cell.angle_alpha   90.00
_cell.angle_beta   90.00
_cell.angle_gamma   90.00
#
_symmetry.space_group_name_H-M   'P 1'
#
loop_
_entity.id
_entity.type
_entity.pdbx_description
1 polymer ?
#
loop_
_entity_poly.entity_id
_entity_poly.type
_entity_poly.pdbx_seq_one_letter_code
_entity_poly.pdbx_strand_id
1 'polypeptide(L)'
;MAVYCEKRTDEEIARDIGEAGRVLLVGCPICANFSGVVHRQADGPVSKMGMKGIKPLLLDKEMMRTAELLRGKGVATDSWTLPGMPASFCSITDPTRRKLFDKAQDRDAVVVFSCESGHKCVADIVPDKKVVAAMNAKGLLRVVTRRKGRTVFVDKDSAKIIKFPLE
;
A
#
# COMPACT_ATOMS: atom_id res chain seq x y z
N MET A 1 4.61 11.81 -11.24
CA MET A 1 3.84 12.41 -10.13
C MET A 1 3.10 11.30 -9.41
N ALA A 2 3.06 11.30 -8.09
CA ALA A 2 2.36 10.32 -7.28
C ALA A 2 1.34 11.03 -6.38
N VAL A 3 0.39 10.30 -5.80
CA VAL A 3 -0.47 10.85 -4.75
C VAL A 3 0.31 10.77 -3.43
N TYR A 4 0.38 11.88 -2.69
CA TYR A 4 0.90 11.89 -1.34
C TYR A 4 -0.17 11.36 -0.39
N CYS A 5 0.19 10.30 0.32
CA CYS A 5 -0.71 9.61 1.23
C CYS A 5 -0.11 9.57 2.63
N GLU A 6 -0.94 9.73 3.64
CA GLU A 6 -0.59 9.50 5.04
C GLU A 6 -1.29 8.24 5.55
N LYS A 7 -0.57 7.43 6.31
CA LYS A 7 -1.14 6.23 6.92
C LYS A 7 -2.15 6.64 7.98
N ARG A 8 -3.30 6.03 7.97
CA ARG A 8 -4.28 6.09 9.05
C ARG A 8 -3.74 5.38 10.29
N THR A 9 -4.25 5.70 11.46
CA THR A 9 -3.86 4.99 12.68
C THR A 9 -4.30 3.52 12.61
N ASP A 10 -3.57 2.66 13.31
CA ASP A 10 -3.92 1.24 13.35
C ASP A 10 -5.24 1.00 14.09
N GLU A 11 -5.61 1.88 15.04
CA GLU A 11 -6.90 1.89 15.73
C GLU A 11 -8.06 2.23 14.80
N GLU A 12 -7.90 3.23 13.93
CA GLU A 12 -8.90 3.56 12.90
C GLU A 12 -9.10 2.38 11.94
N ILE A 13 -8.02 1.76 11.50
CA ILE A 13 -8.08 0.59 10.63
C ILE A 13 -8.79 -0.57 11.35
N ALA A 14 -8.41 -0.86 12.61
CA ALA A 14 -9.02 -1.91 13.40
C ALA A 14 -10.52 -1.67 13.65
N ARG A 15 -10.91 -0.43 13.94
CA ARG A 15 -12.32 -0.07 14.08
C ARG A 15 -13.09 -0.30 12.77
N ASP A 16 -12.50 0.09 11.64
CA ASP A 16 -13.18 0.02 10.35
C ASP A 16 -13.29 -1.42 9.82
N ILE A 17 -12.37 -2.33 10.14
CA ILE A 17 -12.55 -3.76 9.83
C ILE A 17 -13.66 -4.40 10.66
N GLY A 18 -13.94 -3.87 11.88
CA GLY A 18 -14.98 -4.37 12.77
C GLY A 18 -14.69 -5.79 13.25
N GLU A 19 -15.69 -6.67 13.15
CA GLU A 19 -15.64 -8.07 13.62
C GLU A 19 -14.97 -9.05 12.62
N ALA A 20 -14.27 -8.53 11.59
CA ALA A 20 -13.60 -9.38 10.63
C ALA A 20 -12.55 -10.29 11.31
N GLY A 21 -12.72 -11.61 11.19
CA GLY A 21 -11.81 -12.61 11.77
C GLY A 21 -10.59 -12.88 10.90
N ARG A 22 -10.71 -12.68 9.57
CA ARG A 22 -9.65 -12.95 8.59
C ARG A 22 -9.48 -11.76 7.63
N VAL A 23 -8.31 -11.17 7.61
CA VAL A 23 -8.04 -9.95 6.85
C VAL A 23 -6.85 -10.13 5.91
N LEU A 24 -7.00 -9.68 4.66
CA LEU A 24 -5.90 -9.56 3.71
C LEU A 24 -5.42 -8.10 3.68
N LEU A 25 -4.14 -7.87 3.97
CA LEU A 25 -3.51 -6.56 3.76
C LEU A 25 -2.88 -6.53 2.37
N VAL A 26 -3.22 -5.53 1.58
CA VAL A 26 -2.67 -5.38 0.22
C VAL A 26 -1.98 -4.05 0.04
N GLY A 27 -0.81 -4.05 -0.61
CA GLY A 27 0.05 -2.88 -0.75
C GLY A 27 0.33 -2.48 -2.20
N CYS A 28 0.17 -1.18 -2.51
CA CYS A 28 0.61 -0.60 -3.77
C CYS A 28 2.03 -0.02 -3.63
N PRO A 29 3.03 -0.50 -4.40
CA PRO A 29 4.42 -0.08 -4.23
C PRO A 29 4.73 1.32 -4.78
N ILE A 30 3.75 2.02 -5.34
CA ILE A 30 3.96 3.35 -5.94
C ILE A 30 3.63 4.46 -4.94
N CYS A 31 2.42 4.99 -4.95
CA CYS A 31 2.06 6.17 -4.16
C CYS A 31 2.29 5.98 -2.66
N ALA A 32 1.82 4.87 -2.10
CA ALA A 32 1.95 4.58 -0.67
C ALA A 32 3.42 4.43 -0.24
N ASN A 33 4.23 3.72 -1.04
CA ASN A 33 5.64 3.54 -0.71
C ASN A 33 6.47 4.82 -0.91
N PHE A 34 6.18 5.62 -1.95
CA PHE A 34 6.81 6.92 -2.16
C PHE A 34 6.51 7.88 -1.01
N SER A 35 5.26 7.93 -0.59
CA SER A 35 4.82 8.74 0.56
C SER A 35 5.53 8.31 1.85
N GLY A 36 5.67 6.99 2.07
CA GLY A 36 6.37 6.45 3.23
C GLY A 36 7.86 6.85 3.26
N VAL A 37 8.55 6.83 2.12
CA VAL A 37 9.96 7.29 2.01
C VAL A 37 10.07 8.76 2.40
N VAL A 38 9.20 9.60 1.85
CA VAL A 38 9.22 11.06 2.10
C VAL A 38 8.82 11.39 3.53
N HIS A 39 7.77 10.78 4.04
CA HIS A 39 7.27 11.03 5.40
C HIS A 39 8.31 10.64 6.46
N ARG A 40 9.01 9.52 6.28
CA ARG A 40 10.00 9.02 7.25
C ARG A 40 11.39 9.59 7.06
N GLN A 41 11.62 10.39 6.02
CA GLN A 41 12.95 10.86 5.63
C GLN A 41 13.98 9.70 5.53
N ALA A 42 13.47 8.53 5.11
CA ALA A 42 14.24 7.29 5.05
C ALA A 42 14.62 6.96 3.61
N ASP A 43 15.86 6.54 3.41
CA ASP A 43 16.25 5.94 2.14
C ASP A 43 15.65 4.54 2.01
N GLY A 44 14.93 4.30 0.95
CA GLY A 44 14.33 3.00 0.70
C GLY A 44 14.11 2.72 -0.78
N PRO A 45 14.20 1.45 -1.19
CA PRO A 45 13.84 1.07 -2.53
C PRO A 45 12.33 1.25 -2.73
N VAL A 46 11.95 1.80 -3.87
CA VAL A 46 10.54 1.97 -4.26
C VAL A 46 10.06 0.92 -5.25
N SER A 47 10.95 0.03 -5.67
CA SER A 47 10.60 -1.02 -6.61
C SER A 47 11.42 -2.28 -6.38
N LYS A 48 10.70 -3.43 -6.37
CA LYS A 48 11.29 -4.78 -6.47
C LYS A 48 11.21 -5.21 -7.94
N MET A 49 12.22 -4.93 -8.72
CA MET A 49 12.30 -5.49 -10.08
C MET A 49 12.89 -6.91 -10.02
N GLY A 50 12.04 -7.91 -9.81
CA GLY A 50 12.32 -9.33 -10.08
C GLY A 50 13.53 -9.96 -9.37
N MET A 51 13.94 -9.48 -8.19
CA MET A 51 15.12 -9.99 -7.50
C MET A 51 14.75 -10.78 -6.24
N LYS A 52 15.21 -12.03 -6.17
CA LYS A 52 15.31 -12.76 -4.90
C LYS A 52 16.29 -11.98 -3.99
N GLY A 53 15.89 -11.65 -2.76
CA GLY A 53 16.77 -11.08 -1.75
C GLY A 53 16.74 -9.55 -1.57
N ILE A 54 15.80 -8.82 -2.16
CA ILE A 54 15.64 -7.38 -1.88
C ILE A 54 15.05 -7.18 -0.49
N LYS A 55 15.61 -6.19 0.25
CA LYS A 55 15.06 -5.72 1.52
C LYS A 55 13.58 -5.33 1.34
N PRO A 56 12.72 -5.61 2.32
CA PRO A 56 11.32 -5.23 2.24
C PRO A 56 11.16 -3.73 1.99
N LEU A 57 10.19 -3.36 1.18
CA LEU A 57 9.81 -1.97 0.97
C LEU A 57 9.40 -1.35 2.33
N LEU A 58 9.49 -0.03 2.47
CA LEU A 58 8.98 0.64 3.66
C LEU A 58 7.49 0.34 3.87
N LEU A 59 6.74 0.25 2.78
CA LEU A 59 5.35 -0.17 2.80
C LEU A 59 5.16 -1.57 3.40
N ASP A 60 6.01 -2.55 3.06
CA ASP A 60 5.93 -3.90 3.65
C ASP A 60 6.09 -3.84 5.18
N LYS A 61 6.98 -2.98 5.68
CA LYS A 61 7.19 -2.80 7.13
C LYS A 61 5.96 -2.20 7.81
N GLU A 62 5.29 -1.23 7.16
CA GLU A 62 4.04 -0.66 7.68
C GLU A 62 2.92 -1.70 7.73
N MET A 63 2.77 -2.46 6.65
CA MET A 63 1.78 -3.53 6.57
C MET A 63 2.05 -4.60 7.65
N MET A 64 3.32 -4.97 7.89
CA MET A 64 3.69 -5.92 8.95
C MET A 64 3.29 -5.41 10.33
N ARG A 65 3.56 -4.14 10.67
CA ARG A 65 3.17 -3.54 11.95
C ARG A 65 1.66 -3.58 12.17
N THR A 66 0.89 -3.17 11.16
CA THR A 66 -0.57 -3.25 11.21
C THR A 66 -1.04 -4.71 11.35
N ALA A 67 -0.42 -5.65 10.63
CA ALA A 67 -0.74 -7.07 10.75
C ALA A 67 -0.46 -7.61 12.16
N GLU A 68 0.66 -7.24 12.78
CA GLU A 68 1.01 -7.64 14.14
C GLU A 68 -0.01 -7.12 15.16
N LEU A 69 -0.41 -5.86 15.03
CA LEU A 69 -1.44 -5.27 15.90
C LEU A 69 -2.79 -6.00 15.74
N LEU A 70 -3.20 -6.27 14.52
CA LEU A 70 -4.46 -6.99 14.26
C LEU A 70 -4.43 -8.42 14.79
N ARG A 71 -3.30 -9.13 14.64
CA ARG A 71 -3.11 -10.47 15.25
C ARG A 71 -3.18 -10.41 16.76
N GLY A 72 -2.62 -9.39 17.40
CA GLY A 72 -2.73 -9.15 18.84
C GLY A 72 -4.18 -8.96 19.30
N LYS A 73 -5.09 -8.59 18.40
CA LYS A 73 -6.54 -8.49 18.62
C LYS A 73 -7.32 -9.75 18.19
N GLY A 74 -6.63 -10.85 17.85
CA GLY A 74 -7.26 -12.11 17.44
C GLY A 74 -7.64 -12.19 15.96
N VAL A 75 -7.25 -11.22 15.12
CA VAL A 75 -7.54 -11.23 13.69
C VAL A 75 -6.47 -11.97 12.92
N ALA A 76 -6.83 -13.01 12.17
CA ALA A 76 -5.90 -13.71 11.29
C ALA A 76 -5.57 -12.81 10.08
N THR A 77 -4.29 -12.59 9.81
CA THR A 77 -3.85 -11.68 8.77
C THR A 77 -2.86 -12.30 7.81
N ASP A 78 -3.07 -12.05 6.52
CA ASP A 78 -2.08 -12.23 5.46
C ASP A 78 -1.75 -10.89 4.79
N SER A 79 -0.59 -10.81 4.16
CA SER A 79 -0.18 -9.61 3.44
C SER A 79 0.34 -9.91 2.05
N TRP A 80 0.04 -9.01 1.12
CA TRP A 80 0.50 -9.11 -0.25
C TRP A 80 0.76 -7.73 -0.85
N THR A 81 1.96 -7.49 -1.30
CA THR A 81 2.34 -6.28 -2.03
C THR A 81 2.46 -6.60 -3.51
N LEU A 82 1.94 -5.74 -4.37
CA LEU A 82 2.12 -5.86 -5.81
C LEU A 82 3.61 -5.98 -6.17
N PRO A 83 3.96 -6.84 -7.13
CA PRO A 83 5.35 -7.14 -7.47
C PRO A 83 6.03 -6.01 -8.26
N GLY A 84 6.24 -4.84 -7.63
CA GLY A 84 7.09 -3.78 -8.17
C GLY A 84 6.61 -3.07 -9.44
N MET A 85 7.37 -2.05 -9.87
CA MET A 85 7.06 -1.28 -11.08
C MET A 85 7.16 -2.15 -12.36
N PRO A 86 6.24 -1.94 -13.34
CA PRO A 86 5.25 -0.86 -13.40
C PRO A 86 3.93 -1.15 -12.69
N ALA A 87 3.83 -2.21 -11.89
CA ALA A 87 2.57 -2.64 -11.30
C ALA A 87 2.05 -1.64 -10.25
N SER A 88 0.84 -1.16 -10.46
CA SER A 88 0.06 -0.39 -9.48
C SER A 88 -1.39 -0.86 -9.51
N PHE A 89 -2.16 -0.60 -8.45
CA PHE A 89 -3.58 -0.99 -8.47
C PHE A 89 -4.39 -0.21 -9.51
N CYS A 90 -4.02 1.01 -9.84
CA CYS A 90 -4.68 1.80 -10.88
C CYS A 90 -4.28 1.40 -12.32
N SER A 91 -3.30 0.52 -12.50
CA SER A 91 -2.91 -0.07 -13.79
C SER A 91 -2.63 -1.57 -13.65
N ILE A 92 -3.52 -2.25 -12.95
CA ILE A 92 -3.39 -3.68 -12.65
C ILE A 92 -3.70 -4.53 -13.90
N THR A 93 -2.90 -5.55 -14.15
CA THR A 93 -3.12 -6.50 -15.25
C THR A 93 -4.11 -7.59 -14.86
N ASP A 94 -4.78 -8.22 -15.84
CA ASP A 94 -5.76 -9.27 -15.56
C ASP A 94 -5.21 -10.46 -14.75
N PRO A 95 -4.00 -10.98 -14.98
CA PRO A 95 -3.45 -12.03 -14.13
C PRO A 95 -3.28 -11.58 -12.67
N THR A 96 -2.92 -10.31 -12.46
CA THR A 96 -2.75 -9.74 -11.12
C THR A 96 -4.09 -9.50 -10.44
N ARG A 97 -5.12 -9.08 -11.21
CA ARG A 97 -6.51 -8.98 -10.72
C ARG A 97 -7.02 -10.32 -10.21
N ARG A 98 -6.88 -11.38 -11.02
CA ARG A 98 -7.27 -12.75 -10.64
C ARG A 98 -6.56 -13.18 -9.37
N LYS A 99 -5.25 -12.96 -9.28
CA LYS A 99 -4.47 -13.31 -8.08
C LYS A 99 -4.94 -12.56 -6.83
N LEU A 100 -5.31 -11.28 -6.95
CA LEU A 100 -5.89 -10.53 -5.84
C LEU A 100 -7.24 -11.10 -5.45
N PHE A 101 -8.10 -11.34 -6.42
CA PHE A 101 -9.41 -11.95 -6.21
C PHE A 101 -9.29 -13.29 -5.46
N ASP A 102 -8.44 -14.21 -5.95
CA ASP A 102 -8.23 -15.52 -5.34
C ASP A 102 -7.73 -15.41 -3.89
N LYS A 103 -6.81 -14.47 -3.63
CA LYS A 103 -6.29 -14.24 -2.27
C LYS A 103 -7.32 -13.68 -1.30
N ALA A 104 -8.33 -13.00 -1.81
CA ALA A 104 -9.38 -12.39 -0.98
C ALA A 104 -10.56 -13.34 -0.71
N GLN A 105 -10.66 -14.49 -1.39
CA GLN A 105 -11.83 -15.37 -1.32
C GLN A 105 -12.23 -15.74 0.11
N ASP A 106 -11.28 -16.26 0.89
CA ASP A 106 -11.52 -16.69 2.29
C ASP A 106 -11.25 -15.59 3.31
N ARG A 107 -11.35 -14.32 2.92
CA ARG A 107 -11.15 -13.18 3.81
C ARG A 107 -12.47 -12.46 4.04
N ASP A 108 -12.63 -11.94 5.24
CA ASP A 108 -13.81 -11.17 5.62
C ASP A 108 -13.65 -9.70 5.18
N ALA A 109 -12.39 -9.21 5.21
CA ALA A 109 -12.07 -7.85 4.79
C ALA A 109 -10.71 -7.77 4.08
N VAL A 110 -10.54 -6.71 3.29
CA VAL A 110 -9.29 -6.35 2.62
C VAL A 110 -8.87 -4.95 3.07
N VAL A 111 -7.69 -4.82 3.66
CA VAL A 111 -7.11 -3.54 4.07
C VAL A 111 -6.12 -3.07 3.00
N VAL A 112 -6.33 -1.88 2.45
CA VAL A 112 -5.64 -1.41 1.25
C VAL A 112 -4.68 -0.28 1.57
N PHE A 113 -3.39 -0.56 1.44
CA PHE A 113 -2.31 0.43 1.55
C PHE A 113 -2.02 1.04 0.17
N SER A 114 -2.85 1.97 -0.25
CA SER A 114 -2.73 2.69 -1.52
C SER A 114 -3.39 4.07 -1.44
N CYS A 115 -3.26 4.86 -2.50
CA CYS A 115 -4.09 6.04 -2.71
C CYS A 115 -5.56 5.63 -3.02
N GLU A 116 -6.47 6.60 -3.04
CA GLU A 116 -7.89 6.37 -3.30
C GLU A 116 -8.17 5.64 -4.63
N SER A 117 -7.46 5.99 -5.70
CA SER A 117 -7.60 5.29 -6.98
C SER A 117 -7.29 3.80 -6.85
N GLY A 118 -6.22 3.45 -6.13
CA GLY A 118 -5.88 2.04 -5.89
C GLY A 118 -6.88 1.36 -4.94
N HIS A 119 -7.38 2.06 -3.93
CA HIS A 119 -8.44 1.56 -3.07
C HIS A 119 -9.71 1.23 -3.87
N LYS A 120 -10.17 2.16 -4.72
CA LYS A 120 -11.32 1.94 -5.59
C LYS A 120 -11.13 0.75 -6.53
N CYS A 121 -9.95 0.63 -7.15
CA CYS A 121 -9.64 -0.52 -8.01
C CYS A 121 -9.70 -1.85 -7.26
N VAL A 122 -9.22 -1.90 -6.01
CA VAL A 122 -9.33 -3.12 -5.18
C VAL A 122 -10.80 -3.42 -4.86
N ALA A 123 -11.59 -2.41 -4.48
CA ALA A 123 -13.02 -2.58 -4.21
C ALA A 123 -13.79 -3.12 -5.43
N ASP A 124 -13.45 -2.66 -6.63
CA ASP A 124 -14.06 -3.15 -7.87
C ASP A 124 -13.65 -4.60 -8.22
N ILE A 125 -12.50 -5.07 -7.71
CA ILE A 125 -12.05 -6.46 -7.90
C ILE A 125 -12.72 -7.43 -6.92
N VAL A 126 -13.02 -6.97 -5.70
CA VAL A 126 -13.59 -7.80 -4.63
C VAL A 126 -14.88 -7.16 -4.07
N PRO A 127 -15.93 -7.00 -4.91
CA PRO A 127 -17.13 -6.23 -4.57
C PRO A 127 -17.91 -6.79 -3.37
N ASP A 128 -17.78 -8.09 -3.12
CA ASP A 128 -18.47 -8.78 -2.02
C ASP A 128 -17.69 -8.73 -0.69
N LYS A 129 -16.54 -8.06 -0.66
CA LYS A 129 -15.69 -7.95 0.52
C LYS A 129 -15.75 -6.54 1.11
N LYS A 130 -15.61 -6.47 2.42
CA LYS A 130 -15.38 -5.19 3.09
C LYS A 130 -13.97 -4.70 2.73
N VAL A 131 -13.88 -3.53 2.07
CA VAL A 131 -12.59 -2.93 1.68
C VAL A 131 -12.34 -1.69 2.52
N VAL A 132 -11.23 -1.69 3.25
CA VAL A 132 -10.86 -0.64 4.20
C VAL A 132 -9.61 0.08 3.71
N ALA A 133 -9.66 1.39 3.59
CA ALA A 133 -8.50 2.21 3.25
C ALA A 133 -7.55 2.32 4.47
N ALA A 134 -6.27 1.99 4.26
CA ALA A 134 -5.23 2.20 5.27
C ALA A 134 -4.50 3.55 5.11
N MET A 135 -4.76 4.27 4.03
CA MET A 135 -4.11 5.52 3.69
C MET A 135 -5.14 6.59 3.34
N ASN A 136 -4.85 7.84 3.69
CA ASN A 136 -5.60 9.01 3.27
C ASN A 136 -4.77 9.80 2.26
N ALA A 137 -5.37 10.19 1.14
CA ALA A 137 -4.74 11.11 0.19
C ALA A 137 -4.72 12.54 0.79
N LYS A 138 -3.55 13.17 0.77
CA LYS A 138 -3.33 14.51 1.37
C LYS A 138 -2.78 15.52 0.36
N GLY A 139 -2.48 15.08 -0.85
CA GLY A 139 -1.93 15.95 -1.88
C GLY A 139 -1.29 15.20 -3.04
N LEU A 140 -0.53 15.94 -3.82
CA LEU A 140 0.32 15.43 -4.89
C LEU A 140 1.77 15.43 -4.45
N LEU A 141 2.50 14.40 -4.81
CA LEU A 141 3.91 14.23 -4.54
C LEU A 141 4.71 14.27 -5.84
N ARG A 142 5.61 15.22 -5.92
CA ARG A 142 6.65 15.27 -6.96
C ARG A 142 7.97 14.88 -6.34
N VAL A 143 8.64 13.87 -6.88
CA VAL A 143 9.96 13.42 -6.45
C VAL A 143 10.80 13.05 -7.67
N VAL A 144 12.11 13.15 -7.53
CA VAL A 144 13.07 12.56 -8.45
C VAL A 144 13.36 11.13 -8.00
N THR A 145 13.41 10.23 -8.96
CA THR A 145 13.83 8.85 -8.71
C THR A 145 15.22 8.61 -9.29
N ARG A 146 16.05 7.90 -8.55
CA ARG A 146 17.38 7.49 -8.98
C ARG A 146 17.42 5.97 -9.16
N ARG A 147 18.08 5.50 -10.18
CA ARG A 147 18.27 4.07 -10.44
C ARG A 147 19.67 3.65 -10.05
N LYS A 148 19.77 2.56 -9.28
CA LYS A 148 21.03 1.87 -8.99
C LYS A 148 20.86 0.39 -9.35
N GLY A 149 21.47 -0.04 -10.46
CA GLY A 149 21.25 -1.36 -11.04
C GLY A 149 19.76 -1.60 -11.36
N ARG A 150 19.15 -2.64 -10.79
CA ARG A 150 17.73 -2.98 -10.96
C ARG A 150 16.81 -2.33 -9.89
N THR A 151 17.37 -1.54 -9.00
CA THR A 151 16.62 -0.93 -7.90
C THR A 151 16.38 0.56 -8.18
N VAL A 152 15.17 1.02 -7.94
CA VAL A 152 14.79 2.43 -8.02
C VAL A 152 14.63 2.97 -6.60
N PHE A 153 15.25 4.10 -6.35
CA PHE A 153 15.19 4.84 -5.08
C PHE A 153 14.51 6.18 -5.29
N VAL A 154 13.81 6.66 -4.27
CA VAL A 154 13.33 8.04 -4.22
C VAL A 154 14.46 8.91 -3.65
N ASP A 155 14.74 10.01 -4.32
CA ASP A 155 15.51 11.11 -3.75
C ASP A 155 14.59 11.93 -2.85
N LYS A 156 14.63 11.65 -1.55
CA LYS A 156 13.76 12.29 -0.55
C LYS A 156 13.94 13.81 -0.49
N ASP A 157 15.16 14.30 -0.73
CA ASP A 157 15.49 15.72 -0.67
C ASP A 157 14.94 16.51 -1.86
N SER A 158 14.57 15.79 -2.95
CA SER A 158 13.86 16.34 -4.09
C SER A 158 12.35 16.45 -3.92
N ALA A 159 11.82 15.96 -2.80
CA ALA A 159 10.38 15.84 -2.59
C ALA A 159 9.70 17.21 -2.47
N LYS A 160 8.65 17.40 -3.27
CA LYS A 160 7.74 18.55 -3.17
C LYS A 160 6.32 18.02 -3.01
N ILE A 161 5.69 18.39 -1.89
CA ILE A 161 4.31 18.03 -1.59
C ILE A 161 3.44 19.25 -1.89
N ILE A 162 2.45 19.06 -2.75
CA ILE A 162 1.38 20.01 -3.02
C ILE A 162 0.15 19.47 -2.31
N LYS A 163 -0.15 20.01 -1.14
CA LYS A 163 -1.32 19.57 -0.35
C LYS A 163 -2.62 19.92 -1.07
N PHE A 164 -3.60 19.05 -0.93
CA PHE A 164 -4.97 19.40 -1.32
C PHE A 164 -5.48 20.50 -0.39
N PRO A 165 -6.34 21.42 -0.87
CA PRO A 165 -7.03 22.34 0.01
C PRO A 165 -7.74 21.55 1.12
N LEU A 166 -7.65 22.04 2.35
CA LEU A 166 -8.50 21.56 3.43
C LEU A 166 -9.91 22.14 3.14
N GLU A 167 -10.90 21.29 2.94
CA GLU A 167 -12.28 21.67 2.96
C GLU A 167 -12.72 22.06 4.37
#